data_209a94cb71eb7829da0dd8257507cfda
#
_entry.id   209a94cb71eb7829da0dd8257507cfda
#
_cell.length_a   1.000
_cell.length_b   1.000
_cell.length_c   1.000
_cell.angle_alpha   90.00
_cell.angle_beta   90.00
_cell.angle_gamma   90.00
#
_symmetry.space_group_name_H-M   'P 1'
#
loop_
_entity.id
_entity.type
_entity.pdbx_description
1 polymer ?
#
loop_
_entity_poly.entity_id
_entity_poly.type
_entity_poly.pdbx_seq_one_letter_code
_entity_poly.pdbx_strand_id
1 'polypeptide(L)'
;NWEWLSAAFTMNDMPVTAIAKPQPNMDYTHALDELRSRINVEIFSRGTSELLSAAKALKKGKILGFLADQDAGPGGAFIEFLGKTASTPMGAAVFAKKFNSPVVPAFIIRQPDGHHRVEIGEILRYEDTGDSDKDLYNLTYKMTKILEKKILDNPTQWLWFQKRWNTKPEQQKIKHHTVKTEVVQNDQNA
;
A
#
# COMPACT_ATOMS: atom_id res chain seq x y z
N ASN A 1 0.49 -15.40 -0.60
CA ASN A 1 0.15 -15.89 -1.99
C ASN A 1 -0.33 -14.77 -2.93
N TRP A 2 0.26 -13.56 -2.83
CA TRP A 2 -0.18 -12.37 -3.60
C TRP A 2 -0.14 -12.54 -5.13
N GLU A 3 0.80 -13.33 -5.66
CA GLU A 3 0.85 -13.61 -7.11
C GLU A 3 -0.40 -14.41 -7.55
N TRP A 4 -0.81 -15.40 -6.76
CA TRP A 4 -2.05 -16.14 -7.02
C TRP A 4 -3.31 -15.28 -6.84
N LEU A 5 -3.29 -14.31 -5.91
CA LEU A 5 -4.38 -13.36 -5.76
C LEU A 5 -4.52 -12.49 -7.02
N SER A 6 -3.40 -12.00 -7.54
CA SER A 6 -3.38 -11.20 -8.77
C SER A 6 -3.90 -12.03 -9.96
N ALA A 7 -3.48 -13.30 -10.09
CA ALA A 7 -3.97 -14.21 -11.11
C ALA A 7 -5.48 -14.45 -10.97
N ALA A 8 -5.97 -14.66 -9.75
CA ALA A 8 -7.40 -14.87 -9.51
C ALA A 8 -8.25 -13.69 -9.96
N PHE A 9 -7.80 -12.45 -9.75
CA PHE A 9 -8.49 -11.28 -10.26
C PHE A 9 -8.46 -11.20 -11.78
N THR A 10 -7.30 -11.31 -12.40
CA THR A 10 -7.19 -11.18 -13.86
C THR A 10 -7.90 -12.28 -14.63
N MET A 11 -7.93 -13.52 -14.11
CA MET A 11 -8.70 -14.63 -14.69
C MET A 11 -10.21 -14.46 -14.55
N ASN A 12 -10.68 -13.51 -13.75
CA ASN A 12 -12.09 -13.14 -13.61
C ASN A 12 -12.37 -11.75 -14.19
N ASP A 13 -11.66 -11.35 -15.23
CA ASP A 13 -11.84 -10.09 -15.97
C ASP A 13 -11.69 -8.83 -15.12
N MET A 14 -10.98 -8.92 -14.01
CA MET A 14 -10.65 -7.80 -13.14
C MET A 14 -9.18 -7.40 -13.34
N PRO A 15 -8.86 -6.45 -14.22
CA PRO A 15 -7.50 -6.10 -14.57
C PRO A 15 -6.75 -5.48 -13.37
N VAL A 16 -5.65 -6.11 -12.96
CA VAL A 16 -4.82 -5.70 -11.83
C VAL A 16 -3.53 -5.06 -12.32
N THR A 17 -3.16 -3.98 -11.67
CA THR A 17 -1.83 -3.40 -11.74
C THR A 17 -1.23 -3.30 -10.34
N ALA A 18 0.08 -3.29 -10.22
CA ALA A 18 0.73 -3.10 -8.92
C ALA A 18 2.00 -2.25 -9.04
N ILE A 19 2.40 -1.64 -7.92
CA ILE A 19 3.66 -0.92 -7.81
C ILE A 19 4.63 -1.82 -7.04
N ALA A 20 5.76 -2.18 -7.67
CA ALA A 20 6.79 -3.00 -7.06
C ALA A 20 8.17 -2.36 -7.17
N LYS A 21 9.10 -2.77 -6.32
CA LYS A 21 10.52 -2.49 -6.50
C LYS A 21 11.14 -3.61 -7.32
N PRO A 22 12.07 -3.29 -8.23
CA PRO A 22 12.93 -4.31 -8.84
C PRO A 22 13.67 -5.09 -7.78
N GLN A 23 13.91 -6.37 -8.02
CA GLN A 23 14.73 -7.19 -7.16
C GLN A 23 16.22 -6.79 -7.31
N PRO A 24 17.06 -7.00 -6.27
CA PRO A 24 18.50 -6.73 -6.38
C PRO A 24 19.16 -7.51 -7.52
N ASN A 25 18.70 -8.72 -7.80
CA ASN A 25 19.11 -9.50 -8.94
C ASN A 25 18.11 -9.27 -10.10
N MET A 26 18.59 -8.77 -11.23
CA MET A 26 17.76 -8.46 -12.39
C MET A 26 17.17 -9.71 -13.07
N ASP A 27 17.85 -10.85 -13.02
CA ASP A 27 17.32 -12.11 -13.57
C ASP A 27 16.04 -12.53 -12.84
N TYR A 28 15.99 -12.35 -11.51
CA TYR A 28 14.76 -12.55 -10.75
C TYR A 28 13.67 -11.55 -11.12
N THR A 29 14.03 -10.30 -11.37
CA THR A 29 13.05 -9.30 -11.83
C THR A 29 12.46 -9.72 -13.16
N HIS A 30 13.28 -10.08 -14.14
CA HIS A 30 12.82 -10.53 -15.46
C HIS A 30 11.94 -11.78 -15.38
N ALA A 31 12.35 -12.78 -14.59
CA ALA A 31 11.56 -14.00 -14.42
C ALA A 31 10.18 -13.73 -13.79
N LEU A 32 10.11 -12.85 -12.77
CA LEU A 32 8.85 -12.44 -12.16
C LEU A 32 7.97 -11.65 -13.13
N ASP A 33 8.56 -10.73 -13.89
CA ASP A 33 7.82 -9.92 -14.86
C ASP A 33 7.28 -10.77 -16.01
N GLU A 34 8.03 -11.79 -16.45
CA GLU A 34 7.55 -12.76 -17.41
C GLU A 34 6.36 -13.56 -16.87
N LEU A 35 6.44 -14.07 -15.64
CA LEU A 35 5.33 -14.78 -15.01
C LEU A 35 4.09 -13.91 -14.88
N ARG A 36 4.25 -12.65 -14.45
CA ARG A 36 3.16 -11.68 -14.30
C ARG A 36 2.54 -11.29 -15.63
N SER A 37 3.34 -11.18 -16.69
CA SER A 37 2.83 -10.90 -18.04
C SER A 37 1.93 -12.01 -18.55
N ARG A 38 2.24 -13.28 -18.24
CA ARG A 38 1.42 -14.44 -18.62
C ARG A 38 0.02 -14.43 -17.98
N ILE A 39 -0.14 -13.78 -16.85
CA ILE A 39 -1.42 -13.62 -16.16
C ILE A 39 -1.98 -12.18 -16.31
N ASN A 40 -1.50 -11.41 -17.28
CA ASN A 40 -1.94 -10.04 -17.59
C ASN A 40 -1.89 -9.07 -16.39
N VAL A 41 -0.93 -9.24 -15.49
CA VAL A 41 -0.66 -8.30 -14.39
C VAL A 41 0.41 -7.31 -14.83
N GLU A 42 0.06 -6.02 -14.85
CA GLU A 42 0.97 -4.93 -15.19
C GLU A 42 1.68 -4.42 -13.94
N ILE A 43 3.00 -4.38 -13.96
CA ILE A 43 3.80 -3.88 -12.84
C ILE A 43 4.43 -2.54 -13.21
N PHE A 44 4.26 -1.57 -12.33
CA PHE A 44 4.97 -0.29 -12.40
C PHE A 44 6.12 -0.30 -11.40
N SER A 45 7.33 -0.01 -11.87
CA SER A 45 8.49 0.16 -10.99
C SER A 45 8.30 1.37 -10.08
N ARG A 46 8.94 1.39 -8.92
CA ARG A 46 8.79 2.48 -7.96
C ARG A 46 9.61 3.71 -8.41
N GLY A 47 8.93 4.71 -8.98
CA GLY A 47 9.51 5.99 -9.41
C GLY A 47 8.40 7.02 -9.69
N THR A 48 8.76 8.23 -10.14
CA THR A 48 7.77 9.31 -10.34
C THR A 48 6.92 9.08 -11.58
N SER A 49 7.51 8.62 -12.68
CA SER A 49 6.80 8.34 -13.94
C SER A 49 5.83 7.17 -13.79
N GLU A 50 6.22 6.17 -13.02
CA GLU A 50 5.45 4.97 -12.77
C GLU A 50 4.25 5.24 -11.84
N LEU A 51 4.39 6.16 -10.89
CA LEU A 51 3.24 6.63 -10.08
C LEU A 51 2.18 7.31 -10.95
N LEU A 52 2.59 8.06 -11.98
CA LEU A 52 1.66 8.64 -12.96
C LEU A 52 0.99 7.56 -13.81
N SER A 53 1.73 6.52 -14.20
CA SER A 53 1.19 5.38 -14.95
C SER A 53 0.19 4.58 -14.12
N ALA A 54 0.50 4.31 -12.86
CA ALA A 54 -0.43 3.68 -11.91
C ALA A 54 -1.71 4.50 -11.70
N ALA A 55 -1.56 5.83 -11.58
CA ALA A 55 -2.70 6.74 -11.48
C ALA A 55 -3.58 6.72 -12.75
N LYS A 56 -2.97 6.65 -13.94
CA LYS A 56 -3.70 6.53 -15.22
C LYS A 56 -4.44 5.20 -15.30
N ALA A 57 -3.80 4.09 -14.86
CA ALA A 57 -4.41 2.76 -14.83
C ALA A 57 -5.65 2.75 -13.91
N LEU A 58 -5.54 3.31 -12.71
CA LEU A 58 -6.65 3.44 -11.77
C LEU A 58 -7.81 4.26 -12.36
N LYS A 59 -7.53 5.38 -13.02
CA LYS A 59 -8.55 6.19 -13.73
C LYS A 59 -9.24 5.45 -14.89
N LYS A 60 -8.58 4.45 -15.47
CA LYS A 60 -9.15 3.58 -16.50
C LYS A 60 -9.95 2.39 -15.92
N GLY A 61 -10.19 2.38 -14.61
CA GLY A 61 -10.97 1.34 -13.94
C GLY A 61 -10.16 0.07 -13.60
N LYS A 62 -8.83 0.08 -13.74
CA LYS A 62 -8.01 -1.04 -13.28
C LYS A 62 -7.89 -1.06 -11.77
N ILE A 63 -7.72 -2.24 -11.18
CA ILE A 63 -7.40 -2.41 -9.77
C ILE A 63 -5.93 -2.09 -9.57
N LEU A 64 -5.62 -1.21 -8.61
CA LEU A 64 -4.26 -0.94 -8.19
C LEU A 64 -3.94 -1.66 -6.88
N GLY A 65 -3.11 -2.71 -6.97
CA GLY A 65 -2.71 -3.53 -5.83
C GLY A 65 -1.58 -2.92 -5.01
N PHE A 66 -1.70 -3.01 -3.70
CA PHE A 66 -0.69 -2.61 -2.73
C PHE A 66 -0.41 -3.75 -1.75
N LEU A 67 0.86 -4.10 -1.56
CA LEU A 67 1.30 -4.97 -0.47
C LEU A 67 1.55 -4.10 0.77
N ALA A 68 0.62 -4.12 1.71
CA ALA A 68 0.60 -3.23 2.87
C ALA A 68 1.33 -3.79 4.10
N ASP A 69 1.86 -5.01 4.01
CA ASP A 69 2.47 -5.76 5.12
C ASP A 69 3.99 -5.58 5.24
N GLN A 70 4.60 -4.74 4.40
CA GLN A 70 6.05 -4.51 4.37
C GLN A 70 6.46 -3.32 5.26
N ASP A 71 7.73 -3.26 5.64
CA ASP A 71 8.32 -2.10 6.29
C ASP A 71 8.40 -0.93 5.31
N ALA A 72 7.85 0.23 5.70
CA ALA A 72 7.78 1.41 4.85
C ALA A 72 9.04 2.29 4.91
N GLY A 73 9.95 2.00 5.82
CA GLY A 73 11.08 2.87 6.12
C GLY A 73 10.66 4.13 6.90
N PRO A 74 11.53 5.14 7.01
CA PRO A 74 11.30 6.33 7.85
C PRO A 74 10.09 7.20 7.46
N GLY A 75 9.53 7.01 6.28
CA GLY A 75 8.39 7.78 5.76
C GLY A 75 7.02 7.13 5.96
N GLY A 76 6.95 5.97 6.63
CA GLY A 76 5.70 5.28 6.92
C GLY A 76 4.96 5.82 8.13
N ALA A 77 3.71 5.39 8.31
CA ALA A 77 2.97 5.59 9.55
C ALA A 77 3.43 4.56 10.59
N PHE A 78 3.75 5.02 11.80
CA PHE A 78 4.10 4.12 12.90
C PHE A 78 2.83 3.65 13.60
N ILE A 79 2.48 2.39 13.38
CA ILE A 79 1.25 1.76 13.84
C ILE A 79 1.63 0.49 14.61
N GLU A 80 0.92 0.23 15.70
CA GLU A 80 1.05 -1.05 16.40
C GLU A 80 0.54 -2.18 15.51
N PHE A 81 1.39 -3.18 15.31
CA PHE A 81 1.15 -4.36 14.48
C PHE A 81 1.69 -5.60 15.17
N LEU A 82 0.81 -6.53 15.53
CA LEU A 82 1.13 -7.75 16.29
C LEU A 82 1.90 -7.44 17.60
N GLY A 83 1.42 -6.44 18.35
CA GLY A 83 1.99 -6.04 19.64
C GLY A 83 3.32 -5.26 19.58
N LYS A 84 3.77 -4.85 18.38
CA LYS A 84 4.99 -4.04 18.21
C LYS A 84 4.76 -2.91 17.22
N THR A 85 5.29 -1.72 17.50
CA THR A 85 5.22 -0.59 16.58
C THR A 85 6.00 -0.89 15.30
N ALA A 86 5.36 -0.70 14.16
CA ALA A 86 5.93 -0.96 12.84
C ALA A 86 5.66 0.21 11.88
N SER A 87 6.66 0.56 11.08
CA SER A 87 6.50 1.54 10.01
C SER A 87 5.66 0.95 8.88
N THR A 88 4.51 1.56 8.60
CA THR A 88 3.47 1.02 7.70
C THR A 88 3.29 1.88 6.46
N PRO A 89 3.21 1.28 5.25
CA PRO A 89 3.04 2.02 4.01
C PRO A 89 1.68 2.72 3.94
N MET A 90 1.69 4.02 3.63
CA MET A 90 0.47 4.82 3.44
C MET A 90 0.04 4.93 1.97
N GLY A 91 0.70 4.23 1.04
CA GLY A 91 0.46 4.38 -0.40
C GLY A 91 -1.00 4.21 -0.80
N ALA A 92 -1.68 3.17 -0.30
CA ALA A 92 -3.08 2.93 -0.60
C ALA A 92 -3.99 4.07 -0.10
N ALA A 93 -3.75 4.59 1.12
CA ALA A 93 -4.51 5.72 1.67
C ALA A 93 -4.30 7.02 0.87
N VAL A 94 -3.06 7.27 0.44
CA VAL A 94 -2.72 8.43 -0.42
C VAL A 94 -3.44 8.36 -1.77
N PHE A 95 -3.48 7.18 -2.41
CA PHE A 95 -4.22 6.99 -3.65
C PHE A 95 -5.73 7.08 -3.44
N ALA A 96 -6.26 6.52 -2.36
CA ALA A 96 -7.67 6.64 -2.01
C ALA A 96 -8.10 8.11 -1.87
N LYS A 97 -7.34 8.92 -1.14
CA LYS A 97 -7.55 10.37 -1.03
C LYS A 97 -7.51 11.07 -2.38
N LYS A 98 -6.40 10.87 -3.12
CA LYS A 98 -6.13 11.61 -4.35
C LYS A 98 -7.13 11.33 -5.47
N PHE A 99 -7.65 10.11 -5.54
CA PHE A 99 -8.53 9.65 -6.63
C PHE A 99 -9.96 9.37 -6.17
N ASN A 100 -10.28 9.65 -4.91
CA ASN A 100 -11.56 9.29 -4.28
C ASN A 100 -11.93 7.82 -4.54
N SER A 101 -10.93 6.94 -4.50
CA SER A 101 -11.09 5.52 -4.80
C SER A 101 -11.33 4.73 -3.52
N PRO A 102 -12.20 3.71 -3.53
CA PRO A 102 -12.33 2.80 -2.42
C PRO A 102 -11.05 1.97 -2.24
N VAL A 103 -10.79 1.54 -1.02
CA VAL A 103 -9.78 0.54 -0.69
C VAL A 103 -10.50 -0.73 -0.28
N VAL A 104 -10.15 -1.85 -0.91
CA VAL A 104 -10.76 -3.15 -0.65
C VAL A 104 -9.67 -4.10 -0.18
N PRO A 105 -9.67 -4.50 1.10
CA PRO A 105 -8.78 -5.56 1.58
C PRO A 105 -9.11 -6.88 0.88
N ALA A 106 -8.11 -7.52 0.31
CA ALA A 106 -8.27 -8.79 -0.37
C ALA A 106 -7.18 -9.77 0.06
N PHE A 107 -7.56 -11.00 0.30
CA PHE A 107 -6.67 -12.07 0.76
C PHE A 107 -6.89 -13.33 -0.04
N ILE A 108 -5.88 -14.17 -0.13
CA ILE A 108 -6.00 -15.49 -0.71
C ILE A 108 -5.44 -16.52 0.27
N ILE A 109 -6.27 -17.45 0.66
CA ILE A 109 -5.98 -18.43 1.69
C ILE A 109 -5.94 -19.82 1.06
N ARG A 110 -4.79 -20.49 1.17
CA ARG A 110 -4.64 -21.87 0.73
C ARG A 110 -5.39 -22.79 1.69
N GLN A 111 -6.25 -23.62 1.14
CA GLN A 111 -7.03 -24.61 1.87
C GLN A 111 -6.24 -25.92 2.06
N PRO A 112 -6.63 -26.79 3.02
CA PRO A 112 -5.95 -28.08 3.24
C PRO A 112 -5.92 -29.00 2.03
N ASP A 113 -6.91 -28.93 1.15
CA ASP A 113 -7.01 -29.70 -0.10
C ASP A 113 -6.17 -29.14 -1.26
N GLY A 114 -5.40 -28.05 -1.00
CA GLY A 114 -4.56 -27.39 -1.99
C GLY A 114 -5.25 -26.28 -2.80
N HIS A 115 -6.57 -26.17 -2.76
CA HIS A 115 -7.28 -25.05 -3.37
C HIS A 115 -6.98 -23.71 -2.69
N HIS A 116 -7.28 -22.62 -3.39
CA HIS A 116 -7.13 -21.28 -2.86
C HIS A 116 -8.49 -20.59 -2.81
N ARG A 117 -8.83 -20.03 -1.64
CA ARG A 117 -10.03 -19.22 -1.44
C ARG A 117 -9.66 -17.75 -1.41
N VAL A 118 -10.26 -16.97 -2.30
CA VAL A 118 -10.15 -15.49 -2.26
C VAL A 118 -11.19 -14.96 -1.28
N GLU A 119 -10.76 -14.09 -0.41
CA GLU A 119 -11.61 -13.40 0.56
C GLU A 119 -11.52 -11.89 0.33
N ILE A 120 -12.65 -11.27 0.08
CA ILE A 120 -12.81 -9.83 -0.12
C ILE A 120 -13.38 -9.23 1.17
N GLY A 121 -12.68 -8.26 1.74
CA GLY A 121 -13.13 -7.55 2.94
C GLY A 121 -14.07 -6.39 2.62
N GLU A 122 -14.49 -5.71 3.68
CA GLU A 122 -15.34 -4.53 3.57
C GLU A 122 -14.63 -3.37 2.86
N ILE A 123 -15.42 -2.58 2.12
CA ILE A 123 -14.93 -1.41 1.42
C ILE A 123 -14.58 -0.32 2.42
N LEU A 124 -13.34 0.14 2.40
CA LEU A 124 -12.87 1.29 3.16
C LEU A 124 -12.82 2.52 2.25
N ARG A 125 -13.10 3.69 2.82
CA ARG A 125 -12.99 4.97 2.12
C ARG A 125 -12.14 5.95 2.92
N TYR A 126 -11.50 6.86 2.22
CA TYR A 126 -10.88 8.01 2.84
C TYR A 126 -11.99 8.93 3.37
N GLU A 127 -11.86 9.33 4.62
CA GLU A 127 -12.77 10.28 5.28
C GLU A 127 -12.02 11.60 5.45
N ASP A 128 -12.52 12.67 4.82
CA ASP A 128 -11.90 14.00 4.91
C ASP A 128 -12.49 14.76 6.10
N THR A 129 -11.71 14.87 7.18
CA THR A 129 -12.10 15.63 8.38
C THR A 129 -11.47 17.03 8.43
N GLY A 130 -10.68 17.38 7.40
CA GLY A 130 -9.89 18.61 7.34
C GLY A 130 -8.46 18.45 7.86
N ASP A 131 -8.15 17.33 8.54
CA ASP A 131 -6.77 16.98 8.98
C ASP A 131 -6.24 15.81 8.14
N SER A 132 -5.63 16.16 7.01
CA SER A 132 -5.14 15.17 6.04
C SER A 132 -4.18 14.13 6.61
N ASP A 133 -3.28 14.52 7.51
CA ASP A 133 -2.27 13.59 8.06
C ASP A 133 -2.94 12.59 8.99
N LYS A 134 -3.86 13.06 9.82
CA LYS A 134 -4.69 12.22 10.70
C LYS A 134 -5.59 11.28 9.90
N ASP A 135 -6.21 11.76 8.83
CA ASP A 135 -7.13 10.97 8.00
C ASP A 135 -6.40 9.86 7.24
N LEU A 136 -5.20 10.15 6.68
CA LEU A 136 -4.33 9.17 6.07
C LEU A 136 -3.85 8.13 7.08
N TYR A 137 -3.50 8.56 8.29
CA TYR A 137 -3.14 7.65 9.37
C TYR A 137 -4.31 6.74 9.73
N ASN A 138 -5.52 7.29 9.92
CA ASN A 138 -6.71 6.54 10.31
C ASN A 138 -7.08 5.46 9.29
N LEU A 139 -7.06 5.79 8.00
CA LEU A 139 -7.31 4.80 6.95
C LEU A 139 -6.23 3.72 6.92
N THR A 140 -4.96 4.10 7.08
CA THR A 140 -3.84 3.15 7.14
C THR A 140 -3.96 2.25 8.37
N TYR A 141 -4.37 2.80 9.51
CA TYR A 141 -4.61 2.05 10.74
C TYR A 141 -5.73 1.02 10.55
N LYS A 142 -6.89 1.41 9.98
CA LYS A 142 -8.00 0.49 9.69
C LYS A 142 -7.54 -0.69 8.82
N MET A 143 -6.81 -0.41 7.72
CA MET A 143 -6.23 -1.44 6.86
C MET A 143 -5.26 -2.37 7.60
N THR A 144 -4.41 -1.79 8.45
CA THR A 144 -3.41 -2.55 9.23
C THR A 144 -4.09 -3.51 10.21
N LYS A 145 -5.16 -3.10 10.88
CA LYS A 145 -5.89 -3.96 11.82
C LYS A 145 -6.64 -5.10 11.12
N ILE A 146 -7.16 -4.86 9.93
CA ILE A 146 -7.76 -5.93 9.11
C ILE A 146 -6.70 -6.96 8.71
N LEU A 147 -5.53 -6.50 8.28
CA LEU A 147 -4.40 -7.38 7.93
C LEU A 147 -3.93 -8.18 9.16
N GLU A 148 -3.74 -7.52 10.30
CA GLU A 148 -3.33 -8.14 11.57
C GLU A 148 -4.27 -9.28 11.95
N LYS A 149 -5.58 -9.01 11.95
CA LYS A 149 -6.58 -10.03 12.20
C LYS A 149 -6.46 -11.21 11.24
N LYS A 150 -6.29 -10.95 9.94
CA LYS A 150 -6.17 -12.01 8.93
C LYS A 150 -4.93 -12.88 9.13
N ILE A 151 -3.81 -12.28 9.57
CA ILE A 151 -2.59 -13.02 9.91
C ILE A 151 -2.81 -13.89 11.15
N LEU A 152 -3.46 -13.36 12.19
CA LEU A 152 -3.77 -14.13 13.41
C LEU A 152 -4.70 -15.32 13.12
N ASP A 153 -5.66 -15.13 12.20
CA ASP A 153 -6.55 -16.21 11.76
C ASP A 153 -5.81 -17.28 10.92
N ASN A 154 -4.71 -16.93 10.25
CA ASN A 154 -3.96 -17.79 9.32
C ASN A 154 -2.43 -17.62 9.46
N PRO A 155 -1.85 -17.85 10.65
CA PRO A 155 -0.47 -17.45 10.93
C PRO A 155 0.58 -18.17 10.08
N THR A 156 0.30 -19.38 9.62
CA THR A 156 1.23 -20.16 8.78
C THR A 156 1.30 -19.69 7.33
N GLN A 157 0.43 -18.75 6.92
CA GLN A 157 0.34 -18.27 5.55
C GLN A 157 0.91 -16.86 5.34
N TRP A 158 1.47 -16.25 6.38
CA TRP A 158 2.17 -14.98 6.28
C TRP A 158 3.70 -15.19 6.21
N LEU A 159 4.38 -14.31 5.45
CA LEU A 159 5.82 -14.39 5.28
C LEU A 159 6.54 -13.78 6.48
N TRP A 160 6.78 -14.55 7.52
CA TRP A 160 7.44 -14.13 8.78
C TRP A 160 8.90 -13.72 8.60
N PHE A 161 9.58 -14.15 7.55
CA PHE A 161 10.99 -13.85 7.27
C PHE A 161 11.25 -12.40 6.83
N GLN A 162 10.21 -11.65 6.48
CA GLN A 162 10.36 -10.25 6.12
C GLN A 162 10.72 -9.38 7.33
N LYS A 163 11.51 -8.32 7.10
CA LYS A 163 11.95 -7.40 8.15
C LYS A 163 10.87 -6.36 8.48
N ARG A 164 9.68 -6.81 8.89
CA ARG A 164 8.49 -5.94 9.10
C ARG A 164 8.70 -4.84 10.14
N TRP A 165 9.51 -5.07 11.15
CA TRP A 165 9.81 -4.14 12.24
C TRP A 165 11.25 -3.58 12.18
N ASN A 166 11.80 -3.45 10.98
CA ASN A 166 13.17 -2.99 10.79
C ASN A 166 13.33 -1.51 11.13
N THR A 167 12.43 -0.67 10.67
CA THR A 167 12.45 0.78 10.93
C THR A 167 11.85 1.09 12.30
N LYS A 168 12.59 1.84 13.11
CA LYS A 168 12.18 2.22 14.47
C LYS A 168 11.55 3.63 14.49
N PRO A 169 10.66 3.94 15.46
CA PRO A 169 10.03 5.27 15.57
C PRO A 169 11.02 6.43 15.61
N GLU A 170 12.18 6.24 16.22
CA GLU A 170 13.24 7.28 16.34
C GLU A 170 13.84 7.65 14.97
N GLN A 171 13.62 6.83 13.95
CA GLN A 171 14.07 7.06 12.57
C GLN A 171 13.02 7.79 11.73
N GLN A 172 11.87 8.16 12.30
CA GLN A 172 10.78 8.83 11.60
C GLN A 172 11.27 10.15 10.99
N LYS A 173 11.04 10.32 9.69
CA LYS A 173 11.27 11.62 9.04
C LYS A 173 10.10 12.54 9.38
N ILE A 174 10.33 13.52 10.24
CA ILE A 174 9.38 14.59 10.52
C ILE A 174 9.24 15.39 9.22
N LYS A 175 8.04 15.43 8.64
CA LYS A 175 7.74 16.37 7.58
C LYS A 175 7.62 17.76 8.21
N HIS A 176 8.67 18.58 8.09
CA HIS A 176 8.54 19.99 8.37
C HIS A 176 7.61 20.61 7.33
N HIS A 177 6.37 20.87 7.70
CA HIS A 177 5.57 21.85 6.99
C HIS A 177 6.19 23.22 7.30
N THR A 178 6.94 23.76 6.35
CA THR A 178 7.38 25.16 6.38
C THR A 178 6.11 25.99 6.22
N VAL A 179 5.55 26.43 7.34
CA VAL A 179 4.58 27.52 7.33
C VAL A 179 5.35 28.73 6.86
N LYS A 180 5.14 29.14 5.61
CA LYS A 180 5.57 30.47 5.13
C LYS A 180 4.78 31.49 5.92
N THR A 181 5.37 32.00 6.99
CA THR A 181 4.90 33.21 7.65
C THR A 181 5.16 34.34 6.67
N GLU A 182 4.15 34.80 5.96
CA GLU A 182 4.19 36.07 5.25
C GLU A 182 4.33 37.15 6.31
N VAL A 183 5.53 37.71 6.42
CA VAL A 183 5.77 38.95 7.15
C VAL A 183 5.12 40.07 6.34
N VAL A 184 3.96 40.48 6.77
CA VAL A 184 3.35 41.75 6.33
C VAL A 184 4.23 42.85 6.90
N GLN A 185 5.11 43.40 6.08
CA GLN A 185 5.78 44.67 6.36
C GLN A 185 4.73 45.77 6.19
N ASN A 186 4.28 46.32 7.32
CA ASN A 186 3.59 47.58 7.32
C ASN A 186 4.63 48.68 7.03
N ASP A 187 4.62 49.20 5.82
CA ASP A 187 5.20 50.50 5.53
C ASP A 187 4.36 51.56 6.21
N GLN A 188 4.86 52.03 7.34
CA GLN A 188 4.53 53.36 7.86
C GLN A 188 5.61 54.29 7.35
N ASN A 189 5.30 55.11 6.40
CA ASN A 189 5.97 56.37 6.16
C ASN A 189 5.03 57.37 5.47
N ALA A 190 4.94 58.54 6.14
CA ALA A 190 4.44 59.86 5.80
C ALA A 190 2.97 60.15 6.09
#